data_e065ea7f734846cded57b1a8e4dd3158
#
_entry.id   e065ea7f734846cded57b1a8e4dd3158
#
_cell.length_a   1.000
_cell.length_b   1.000
_cell.length_c   1.000
_cell.angle_alpha   90.00
_cell.angle_beta   90.00
_cell.angle_gamma   90.00
#
_symmetry.space_group_name_H-M   'P 1'
#
loop_
_entity.id
_entity.type
_entity.pdbx_description
1 polymer ?
#
loop_
_entity_poly.entity_id
_entity_poly.type
_entity_poly.pdbx_seq_one_letter_code
_entity_poly.pdbx_strand_id
1 'polypeptide(L)'
;HRIARRQRQMCIRDSYINTIPVNEEKKSNGDQNIERRIRSLIRWNSAAMVVRANKKFPELGGHIGTFASAATLYDVGMNHFWRAKNNKFGGDLIYFQGHSAPGMYARAFLEGRLNEKQLDSFRQEVNPGGLSSYPHPWLMPNFWQFPTVSMGLGPMLAIYQARYMKYLINRGLIKDEGRKVWAFLGDGEMDEPESLGAIGLAAREKLDLSLIHI
;
A
#
# COMPACT_ATOMS: atom_id res chain seq x y z
N HIS A 1 1.28 9.17 -34.35
CA HIS A 1 1.98 10.40 -33.92
C HIS A 1 1.07 11.48 -33.32
N ARG A 2 -0.18 11.65 -33.78
CA ARG A 2 -1.14 12.63 -33.21
C ARG A 2 -1.70 12.19 -31.85
N ILE A 3 -1.93 10.91 -31.63
CA ILE A 3 -2.42 10.36 -30.35
C ILE A 3 -1.36 10.48 -29.23
N ALA A 4 -0.11 10.17 -29.56
CA ALA A 4 0.99 10.32 -28.57
C ALA A 4 1.27 11.79 -28.21
N ARG A 5 1.04 12.76 -29.11
CA ARG A 5 1.12 14.18 -28.80
C ARG A 5 -0.04 14.66 -27.91
N ARG A 6 -1.26 14.14 -28.10
CA ARG A 6 -2.40 14.47 -27.25
C ARG A 6 -2.25 13.88 -25.84
N GLN A 7 -1.75 12.64 -25.72
CA GLN A 7 -1.44 12.05 -24.42
C GLN A 7 -0.35 12.82 -23.67
N ARG A 8 0.75 13.21 -24.35
CA ARG A 8 1.79 14.06 -23.72
C ARG A 8 1.27 15.44 -23.34
N GLN A 9 0.36 16.04 -24.08
CA GLN A 9 -0.24 17.31 -23.73
C GLN A 9 -1.26 17.19 -22.61
N MET A 10 -1.95 16.06 -22.45
CA MET A 10 -2.79 15.78 -21.27
C MET A 10 -1.94 15.68 -20.00
N CYS A 11 -0.86 14.90 -20.01
CA CYS A 11 0.05 14.78 -18.85
C CYS A 11 0.76 16.09 -18.46
N ILE A 12 0.91 17.04 -19.38
CA ILE A 12 1.55 18.34 -19.11
C ILE A 12 0.52 19.40 -18.71
N ARG A 13 -0.76 19.24 -19.08
CA ARG A 13 -1.82 20.21 -18.76
C ARG A 13 -2.66 19.84 -17.54
N ASP A 14 -2.64 18.60 -17.10
CA ASP A 14 -3.24 18.18 -15.84
C ASP A 14 -2.28 18.53 -14.68
N SER A 15 -2.00 19.83 -14.56
CA SER A 15 -1.53 20.31 -13.28
C SER A 15 -2.61 20.01 -12.23
N TYR A 16 -2.25 19.38 -11.16
CA TYR A 16 -3.08 19.25 -9.97
C TYR A 16 -3.72 20.61 -9.65
N ILE A 17 -4.99 20.73 -9.93
CA ILE A 17 -5.75 21.87 -9.45
C ILE A 17 -6.15 21.48 -8.03
N ASN A 18 -5.51 22.11 -7.06
CA ASN A 18 -5.91 21.98 -5.68
C ASN A 18 -7.34 22.51 -5.55
N THR A 19 -8.28 21.63 -5.29
CA THR A 19 -9.70 22.02 -5.12
C THR A 19 -9.93 22.75 -3.81
N ILE A 20 -8.97 22.65 -2.87
CA ILE A 20 -8.96 23.40 -1.60
C ILE A 20 -7.83 24.43 -1.70
N PRO A 21 -8.09 25.73 -1.58
CA PRO A 21 -7.06 26.76 -1.52
C PRO A 21 -6.10 26.53 -0.34
N VAL A 22 -4.82 26.83 -0.51
CA VAL A 22 -3.78 26.59 0.50
C VAL A 22 -4.10 27.24 1.86
N ASN A 23 -4.76 28.38 1.85
CA ASN A 23 -5.19 29.08 3.07
C ASN A 23 -6.35 28.42 3.79
N GLU A 24 -7.07 27.53 3.13
CA GLU A 24 -8.20 26.76 3.69
C GLU A 24 -7.77 25.33 4.06
N GLU A 25 -6.58 24.90 3.71
CA GLU A 25 -6.05 23.60 4.09
C GLU A 25 -5.94 23.48 5.61
N LYS A 26 -6.57 22.44 6.15
CA LYS A 26 -6.43 22.14 7.58
C LYS A 26 -5.00 21.65 7.83
N LYS A 27 -4.35 22.24 8.84
CA LYS A 27 -3.05 21.74 9.29
C LYS A 27 -3.22 20.31 9.80
N SER A 28 -2.32 19.43 9.35
CA SER A 28 -2.24 18.07 9.89
C SER A 28 -1.80 18.10 11.35
N ASN A 29 -2.31 17.17 12.13
CA ASN A 29 -1.79 16.92 13.47
C ASN A 29 -0.39 16.30 13.36
N GLY A 30 0.45 16.55 14.36
CA GLY A 30 1.82 16.00 14.42
C GLY A 30 2.91 17.01 14.02
N ASP A 31 4.14 16.53 14.05
CA ASP A 31 5.32 17.31 13.67
C ASP A 31 5.79 16.90 12.27
N GLN A 32 5.52 17.74 11.30
CA GLN A 32 5.88 17.50 9.89
C GLN A 32 7.41 17.36 9.68
N ASN A 33 8.25 17.93 10.52
CA ASN A 33 9.70 17.78 10.41
C ASN A 33 10.13 16.38 10.85
N ILE A 34 9.57 15.89 11.95
CA ILE A 34 9.79 14.52 12.42
C ILE A 34 9.28 13.52 11.38
N GLU A 35 8.09 13.70 10.87
CA GLU A 35 7.52 12.83 9.83
C GLU A 35 8.35 12.81 8.56
N ARG A 36 8.83 13.97 8.10
CA ARG A 36 9.75 14.07 6.96
C ARG A 36 11.04 13.27 7.22
N ARG A 37 11.59 13.38 8.42
CA ARG A 37 12.80 12.64 8.81
C ARG A 37 12.56 11.13 8.83
N ILE A 38 11.45 10.68 9.43
CA ILE A 38 11.06 9.27 9.46
C ILE A 38 10.90 8.73 8.03
N ARG A 39 10.16 9.42 7.18
CA ARG A 39 9.96 9.05 5.78
C ARG A 39 11.28 8.96 5.00
N SER A 40 12.22 9.87 5.27
CA SER A 40 13.55 9.83 4.65
C SER A 40 14.35 8.61 5.09
N LEU A 41 14.27 8.23 6.38
CA LEU A 41 14.90 7.02 6.92
C LEU A 41 14.27 5.75 6.33
N ILE A 42 12.95 5.71 6.18
CA ILE A 42 12.26 4.57 5.56
C ILE A 42 12.70 4.40 4.10
N ARG A 43 12.76 5.49 3.33
CA ARG A 43 13.26 5.46 1.95
C ARG A 43 14.70 4.96 1.86
N TRP A 44 15.55 5.48 2.73
CA TRP A 44 16.95 5.05 2.81
C TRP A 44 17.06 3.56 3.13
N ASN A 45 16.41 3.10 4.19
CA ASN A 45 16.46 1.70 4.61
C ASN A 45 15.90 0.76 3.54
N SER A 46 14.82 1.15 2.86
CA SER A 46 14.25 0.39 1.75
C SER A 46 15.27 0.24 0.60
N ALA A 47 15.90 1.32 0.19
CA ALA A 47 16.93 1.29 -0.85
C ALA A 47 18.16 0.51 -0.41
N ALA A 48 18.65 0.74 0.80
CA ALA A 48 19.82 0.05 1.35
C ALA A 48 19.60 -1.46 1.43
N MET A 49 18.41 -1.90 1.88
CA MET A 49 18.04 -3.32 1.96
C MET A 49 18.12 -3.99 0.58
N VAL A 50 17.52 -3.39 -0.45
CA VAL A 50 17.54 -3.94 -1.81
C VAL A 50 18.96 -3.95 -2.39
N VAL A 51 19.72 -2.86 -2.23
CA VAL A 51 21.12 -2.78 -2.72
C VAL A 51 22.02 -3.78 -2.02
N ARG A 52 21.92 -3.92 -0.69
CA ARG A 52 22.71 -4.91 0.08
C ARG A 52 22.38 -6.33 -0.36
N ALA A 53 21.12 -6.66 -0.56
CA ALA A 53 20.69 -7.97 -1.03
C ALA A 53 21.28 -8.29 -2.41
N ASN A 54 21.23 -7.35 -3.35
CA ASN A 54 21.77 -7.56 -4.70
C ASN A 54 23.31 -7.59 -4.74
N LYS A 55 24.00 -6.95 -3.80
CA LYS A 55 25.47 -7.10 -3.67
C LYS A 55 25.86 -8.50 -3.21
N LYS A 56 25.05 -9.13 -2.35
CA LYS A 56 25.26 -10.49 -1.85
C LYS A 56 24.88 -11.56 -2.88
N PHE A 57 23.75 -11.33 -3.54
CA PHE A 57 23.16 -12.26 -4.49
C PHE A 57 22.83 -11.49 -5.76
N PRO A 58 23.75 -11.45 -6.74
CA PRO A 58 23.50 -10.83 -8.03
C PRO A 58 22.20 -11.37 -8.63
N GLU A 59 21.42 -10.51 -9.26
CA GLU A 59 20.13 -10.84 -9.88
C GLU A 59 18.96 -11.14 -8.92
N LEU A 60 19.13 -10.99 -7.60
CA LEU A 60 18.03 -11.17 -6.65
C LEU A 60 16.87 -10.22 -6.95
N GLY A 61 17.19 -9.06 -7.47
CA GLY A 61 16.20 -8.05 -7.83
C GLY A 61 15.60 -7.32 -6.63
N GLY A 62 14.45 -6.72 -6.85
CA GLY A 62 13.71 -5.91 -5.87
C GLY A 62 13.26 -4.60 -6.49
N HIS A 63 12.06 -4.14 -6.11
CA HIS A 63 11.46 -2.96 -6.68
C HIS A 63 11.60 -1.79 -5.70
N ILE A 64 12.44 -0.81 -6.04
CA ILE A 64 12.62 0.41 -5.24
C ILE A 64 11.68 1.52 -5.74
N GLY A 65 11.47 1.62 -7.05
CA GLY A 65 10.76 2.73 -7.70
C GLY A 65 9.33 2.89 -7.21
N THR A 66 8.58 1.80 -7.15
CA THR A 66 7.17 1.82 -6.71
C THR A 66 7.02 2.37 -5.29
N PHE A 67 7.83 1.89 -4.35
CA PHE A 67 7.78 2.44 -3.00
C PHE A 67 8.27 3.88 -2.96
N ALA A 68 9.31 4.24 -3.71
CA ALA A 68 9.86 5.60 -3.71
C ALA A 68 8.82 6.64 -4.15
N SER A 69 8.00 6.32 -5.16
CA SER A 69 6.91 7.19 -5.61
C SER A 69 5.75 7.27 -4.61
N ALA A 70 5.39 6.16 -3.99
CA ALA A 70 4.27 6.04 -3.07
C ALA A 70 4.61 6.31 -1.60
N ALA A 71 5.89 6.54 -1.25
CA ALA A 71 6.35 6.61 0.15
C ALA A 71 5.60 7.66 0.98
N THR A 72 5.23 8.79 0.39
CA THR A 72 4.47 9.84 1.09
C THR A 72 3.04 9.37 1.37
N LEU A 73 2.39 8.71 0.43
CA LEU A 73 1.03 8.18 0.61
C LEU A 73 0.98 7.16 1.75
N TYR A 74 1.93 6.23 1.77
CA TYR A 74 2.03 5.23 2.85
C TYR A 74 2.31 5.86 4.21
N ASP A 75 3.23 6.83 4.26
CA ASP A 75 3.57 7.53 5.50
C ASP A 75 2.37 8.29 6.06
N VAL A 76 1.68 9.06 5.22
CA VAL A 76 0.47 9.79 5.60
C VAL A 76 -0.66 8.82 5.99
N GLY A 77 -0.83 7.72 5.27
CA GLY A 77 -1.80 6.68 5.60
C GLY A 77 -1.57 6.11 7.01
N MET A 78 -0.32 5.73 7.32
CA MET A 78 0.06 5.16 8.62
C MET A 78 -0.04 6.16 9.76
N ASN A 79 0.29 7.43 9.52
CA ASN A 79 0.36 8.42 10.59
C ASN A 79 -1.00 9.08 10.88
N HIS A 80 -1.90 9.20 9.87
CA HIS A 80 -3.08 10.05 9.99
C HIS A 80 -4.41 9.40 9.63
N PHE A 81 -4.41 8.32 8.85
CA PHE A 81 -5.65 7.78 8.31
C PHE A 81 -5.98 6.37 8.77
N TRP A 82 -5.01 5.47 8.84
CA TRP A 82 -5.27 4.07 9.15
C TRP A 82 -5.39 3.84 10.64
N ARG A 83 -6.44 3.14 10.99
CA ARG A 83 -6.76 2.87 12.38
C ARG A 83 -6.38 1.42 12.72
N ALA A 84 -5.48 1.27 13.65
CA ALA A 84 -5.05 -0.03 14.12
C ALA A 84 -6.15 -0.74 14.94
N LYS A 85 -6.09 -2.07 14.96
CA LYS A 85 -6.95 -2.88 15.82
C LYS A 85 -6.72 -2.55 17.30
N ASN A 86 -7.81 -2.47 18.07
CA ASN A 86 -7.78 -2.35 19.52
C ASN A 86 -8.94 -3.15 20.13
N ASN A 87 -9.14 -3.06 21.46
CA ASN A 87 -10.17 -3.83 22.17
C ASN A 87 -11.62 -3.51 21.76
N LYS A 88 -11.86 -2.39 21.08
CA LYS A 88 -13.20 -1.92 20.67
C LYS A 88 -13.38 -1.79 19.17
N PHE A 89 -12.30 -1.92 18.41
CA PHE A 89 -12.28 -1.67 16.98
C PHE A 89 -11.42 -2.73 16.27
N GLY A 90 -11.96 -3.39 15.27
CA GLY A 90 -11.31 -4.48 14.56
C GLY A 90 -10.14 -4.06 13.65
N GLY A 91 -9.91 -2.76 13.48
CA GLY A 91 -8.87 -2.19 12.62
C GLY A 91 -9.28 -2.08 11.15
N ASP A 92 -8.73 -1.10 10.46
CA ASP A 92 -8.86 -0.98 9.01
C ASP A 92 -8.07 -2.09 8.31
N LEU A 93 -8.46 -2.42 7.10
CA LEU A 93 -7.82 -3.46 6.28
C LEU A 93 -7.08 -2.80 5.12
N ILE A 94 -5.82 -3.20 4.90
CA ILE A 94 -4.95 -2.52 3.95
C ILE A 94 -4.34 -3.51 2.97
N TYR A 95 -4.65 -3.33 1.70
CA TYR A 95 -4.06 -4.04 0.58
C TYR A 95 -2.91 -3.21 0.03
N PHE A 96 -1.70 -3.47 0.53
CA PHE A 96 -0.50 -2.81 0.05
C PHE A 96 -0.19 -3.23 -1.38
N GLN A 97 0.23 -2.31 -2.21
CA GLN A 97 0.71 -2.67 -3.54
C GLN A 97 1.95 -3.57 -3.41
N GLY A 98 1.95 -4.71 -4.08
CA GLY A 98 2.92 -5.78 -3.85
C GLY A 98 4.38 -5.34 -3.98
N HIS A 99 4.69 -4.52 -5.00
CA HIS A 99 6.03 -4.01 -5.25
C HIS A 99 6.51 -2.97 -4.21
N SER A 100 5.62 -2.49 -3.34
CA SER A 100 5.97 -1.58 -2.24
C SER A 100 6.42 -2.29 -0.96
N ALA A 101 6.45 -3.62 -0.93
CA ALA A 101 6.86 -4.41 0.24
C ALA A 101 8.18 -3.95 0.88
N PRO A 102 9.25 -3.55 0.13
CA PRO A 102 10.49 -3.05 0.74
C PRO A 102 10.27 -1.88 1.70
N GLY A 103 9.36 -0.98 1.38
CA GLY A 103 9.03 0.14 2.27
C GLY A 103 8.34 -0.29 3.55
N MET A 104 7.48 -1.30 3.48
CA MET A 104 6.79 -1.84 4.66
C MET A 104 7.78 -2.52 5.61
N TYR A 105 8.75 -3.27 5.07
CA TYR A 105 9.84 -3.84 5.87
C TYR A 105 10.72 -2.78 6.50
N ALA A 106 11.09 -1.75 5.74
CA ALA A 106 11.87 -0.63 6.24
C ALA A 106 11.15 0.14 7.37
N ARG A 107 9.83 0.33 7.26
CA ARG A 107 9.00 0.91 8.32
C ARG A 107 8.97 0.02 9.56
N ALA A 108 8.72 -1.26 9.38
CA ALA A 108 8.65 -2.23 10.49
C ALA A 108 10.00 -2.38 11.21
N PHE A 109 11.11 -2.19 10.50
CA PHE A 109 12.44 -2.12 11.11
C PHE A 109 12.58 -0.91 12.03
N LEU A 110 12.15 0.27 11.61
CA LEU A 110 12.17 1.46 12.47
C LEU A 110 11.24 1.35 13.68
N GLU A 111 10.17 0.57 13.56
CA GLU A 111 9.24 0.26 14.65
C GLU A 111 9.75 -0.84 15.59
N GLY A 112 10.93 -1.41 15.32
CA GLY A 112 11.50 -2.51 16.11
C GLY A 112 10.82 -3.86 15.92
N ARG A 113 9.95 -4.01 14.92
CA ARG A 113 9.26 -5.26 14.59
C ARG A 113 10.12 -6.22 13.75
N LEU A 114 11.08 -5.69 13.03
CA LEU A 114 12.09 -6.43 12.28
C LEU A 114 13.47 -5.98 12.73
N ASN A 115 14.45 -6.87 12.58
CA ASN A 115 15.85 -6.58 12.87
C ASN A 115 16.71 -6.55 11.58
N GLU A 116 17.95 -6.10 11.70
CA GLU A 116 18.86 -5.95 10.56
C GLU A 116 19.10 -7.28 9.84
N LYS A 117 19.25 -8.39 10.58
CA LYS A 117 19.45 -9.72 10.01
C LYS A 117 18.29 -10.14 9.13
N GLN A 118 17.06 -9.80 9.52
CA GLN A 118 15.87 -10.07 8.71
C GLN A 118 15.87 -9.22 7.44
N LEU A 119 16.23 -7.94 7.52
CA LEU A 119 16.35 -7.08 6.34
C LEU A 119 17.41 -7.60 5.36
N ASP A 120 18.55 -8.10 5.87
CA ASP A 120 19.61 -8.70 5.06
C ASP A 120 19.18 -10.00 4.36
N SER A 121 18.07 -10.59 4.81
CA SER A 121 17.44 -11.77 4.23
C SER A 121 16.25 -11.44 3.32
N PHE A 122 16.22 -10.22 2.77
CA PHE A 122 15.20 -9.79 1.82
C PHE A 122 15.17 -10.68 0.58
N ARG A 123 13.97 -11.10 0.15
CA ARG A 123 13.73 -12.02 -0.98
C ARG A 123 14.39 -13.40 -0.84
N GLN A 124 14.57 -13.85 0.38
CA GLN A 124 15.12 -15.15 0.69
C GLN A 124 14.14 -15.98 1.52
N GLU A 125 12.89 -15.95 1.14
CA GLU A 125 11.78 -16.60 1.82
C GLU A 125 11.90 -18.13 1.93
N VAL A 126 12.73 -18.75 1.11
CA VAL A 126 13.04 -20.18 1.22
C VAL A 126 13.94 -20.52 2.42
N ASN A 127 14.61 -19.53 2.97
CA ASN A 127 15.44 -19.67 4.15
C ASN A 127 14.62 -19.35 5.42
N PRO A 128 14.86 -20.07 6.54
CA PRO A 128 14.18 -19.77 7.79
C PRO A 128 14.39 -18.30 8.23
N GLY A 129 13.29 -17.56 8.40
CA GLY A 129 13.32 -16.14 8.79
C GLY A 129 13.63 -15.17 7.65
N GLY A 130 13.70 -15.62 6.41
CA GLY A 130 13.81 -14.75 5.24
C GLY A 130 12.55 -13.92 5.02
N LEU A 131 12.72 -12.69 4.53
CA LEU A 131 11.59 -11.84 4.18
C LEU A 131 11.05 -12.22 2.80
N SER A 132 9.73 -12.31 2.69
CA SER A 132 9.09 -12.61 1.41
C SER A 132 9.31 -11.49 0.40
N SER A 133 9.42 -11.87 -0.87
CA SER A 133 9.57 -10.94 -1.99
C SER A 133 8.42 -9.93 -2.08
N TYR A 134 7.23 -10.38 -1.70
CA TYR A 134 5.96 -9.65 -1.77
C TYR A 134 5.09 -9.97 -0.56
N PRO A 135 3.99 -9.24 -0.33
CA PRO A 135 3.02 -9.61 0.70
C PRO A 135 2.54 -11.05 0.54
N HIS A 136 2.89 -11.90 1.50
CA HIS A 136 2.60 -13.33 1.45
C HIS A 136 2.22 -13.86 2.84
N PRO A 137 0.91 -13.96 3.15
CA PRO A 137 0.43 -14.36 4.47
C PRO A 137 0.87 -15.75 4.93
N TRP A 138 1.11 -16.68 4.01
CA TRP A 138 1.56 -18.03 4.35
C TRP A 138 3.03 -18.08 4.76
N LEU A 139 3.88 -17.26 4.14
CA LEU A 139 5.29 -17.16 4.48
C LEU A 139 5.53 -16.29 5.70
N MET A 140 4.72 -15.25 5.88
CA MET A 140 4.83 -14.30 6.99
C MET A 140 3.45 -14.03 7.63
N PRO A 141 2.85 -15.04 8.30
CA PRO A 141 1.46 -14.95 8.78
C PRO A 141 1.25 -13.90 9.87
N ASN A 142 2.28 -13.56 10.63
CA ASN A 142 2.22 -12.52 11.66
C ASN A 142 2.53 -11.12 11.14
N PHE A 143 2.83 -10.99 9.84
CA PHE A 143 3.20 -9.73 9.23
C PHE A 143 2.21 -9.29 8.15
N TRP A 144 1.89 -10.17 7.21
CA TRP A 144 0.99 -9.88 6.10
C TRP A 144 -0.41 -10.46 6.32
N GLN A 145 -1.43 -9.65 6.11
CA GLN A 145 -2.83 -10.10 6.15
C GLN A 145 -3.34 -10.57 4.78
N PHE A 146 -2.90 -9.93 3.70
CA PHE A 146 -3.42 -10.14 2.36
C PHE A 146 -2.30 -10.38 1.35
N PRO A 147 -2.48 -11.32 0.41
CA PRO A 147 -1.58 -11.46 -0.73
C PRO A 147 -1.92 -10.40 -1.78
N THR A 148 -0.94 -9.67 -2.26
CA THR A 148 -1.15 -8.57 -3.21
C THR A 148 -0.13 -8.58 -4.35
N VAL A 149 0.51 -9.71 -4.59
CA VAL A 149 1.58 -9.81 -5.59
C VAL A 149 1.05 -9.89 -7.02
N SER A 150 -0.11 -10.49 -7.23
CA SER A 150 -0.69 -10.66 -8.55
C SER A 150 -1.40 -9.39 -8.99
N MET A 151 -0.94 -8.80 -10.08
CA MET A 151 -1.51 -7.58 -10.64
C MET A 151 -2.99 -7.81 -11.02
N GLY A 152 -3.83 -6.84 -10.70
CA GLY A 152 -5.28 -6.91 -10.88
C GLY A 152 -6.03 -7.67 -9.77
N LEU A 153 -5.43 -8.65 -9.12
CA LEU A 153 -6.09 -9.42 -8.05
C LEU A 153 -6.16 -8.66 -6.73
N GLY A 154 -5.16 -7.86 -6.39
CA GLY A 154 -5.16 -7.03 -5.18
C GLY A 154 -6.38 -6.11 -5.09
N PRO A 155 -6.64 -5.28 -6.10
CA PRO A 155 -7.83 -4.43 -6.18
C PRO A 155 -9.14 -5.21 -6.09
N MET A 156 -9.26 -6.28 -6.87
CA MET A 156 -10.44 -7.13 -6.87
C MET A 156 -10.72 -7.75 -5.49
N LEU A 157 -9.70 -8.31 -4.84
CA LEU A 157 -9.82 -8.90 -3.51
C LEU A 157 -10.19 -7.87 -2.46
N ALA A 158 -9.66 -6.64 -2.53
CA ALA A 158 -10.04 -5.55 -1.63
C ALA A 158 -11.53 -5.19 -1.77
N ILE A 159 -12.03 -5.13 -3.00
CA ILE A 159 -13.44 -4.86 -3.28
C ILE A 159 -14.32 -6.01 -2.76
N TYR A 160 -13.96 -7.25 -2.98
CA TYR A 160 -14.70 -8.39 -2.43
C TYR A 160 -14.63 -8.46 -0.91
N GLN A 161 -13.51 -8.08 -0.30
CA GLN A 161 -13.40 -7.95 1.16
C GLN A 161 -14.39 -6.91 1.71
N ALA A 162 -14.45 -5.73 1.10
CA ALA A 162 -15.41 -4.70 1.49
C ALA A 162 -16.87 -5.18 1.31
N ARG A 163 -17.14 -5.84 0.19
CA ARG A 163 -18.46 -6.45 -0.09
C ARG A 163 -18.85 -7.49 0.95
N TYR A 164 -17.93 -8.38 1.28
CA TYR A 164 -18.16 -9.42 2.28
C TYR A 164 -18.41 -8.82 3.68
N MET A 165 -17.65 -7.80 4.07
CA MET A 165 -17.88 -7.08 5.32
C MET A 165 -19.29 -6.46 5.36
N LYS A 166 -19.70 -5.80 4.29
CA LYS A 166 -21.04 -5.22 4.17
C LYS A 166 -22.13 -6.31 4.25
N TYR A 167 -21.92 -7.45 3.61
CA TYR A 167 -22.81 -8.59 3.74
C TYR A 167 -22.94 -9.05 5.20
N LEU A 168 -21.84 -9.23 5.91
CA LEU A 168 -21.85 -9.67 7.30
C LEU A 168 -22.57 -8.67 8.22
N ILE A 169 -22.35 -7.37 8.01
CA ILE A 169 -23.04 -6.29 8.72
C ILE A 169 -24.56 -6.35 8.45
N ASN A 170 -24.95 -6.42 7.18
CA ASN A 170 -26.37 -6.48 6.78
C ASN A 170 -27.10 -7.73 7.31
N ARG A 171 -26.34 -8.82 7.52
CA ARG A 171 -26.87 -10.06 8.14
C ARG A 171 -26.90 -10.01 9.67
N GLY A 172 -26.37 -8.94 10.28
CA GLY A 172 -26.25 -8.84 11.73
C GLY A 172 -25.23 -9.80 12.36
N LEU A 173 -24.31 -10.38 11.54
CA LEU A 173 -23.28 -11.31 12.01
C LEU A 173 -22.09 -10.59 12.64
N ILE A 174 -21.83 -9.36 12.22
CA ILE A 174 -20.85 -8.48 12.84
C ILE A 174 -21.45 -7.09 13.02
N LYS A 175 -20.93 -6.37 14.01
CA LYS A 175 -21.30 -4.98 14.24
C LYS A 175 -20.63 -4.08 13.19
N ASP A 176 -21.35 -3.06 12.74
CA ASP A 176 -20.73 -1.99 11.95
C ASP A 176 -19.88 -1.09 12.85
N GLU A 177 -18.58 -1.19 12.69
CA GLU A 177 -17.59 -0.38 13.39
C GLU A 177 -17.06 0.77 12.50
N GLY A 178 -17.57 0.94 11.31
CA GLY A 178 -17.08 1.90 10.32
C GLY A 178 -15.64 1.59 9.86
N ARG A 179 -15.27 0.31 9.79
CA ARG A 179 -13.98 -0.14 9.27
C ARG A 179 -13.88 0.13 7.78
N LYS A 180 -12.72 0.53 7.32
CA LYS A 180 -12.45 0.77 5.91
C LYS A 180 -11.52 -0.29 5.33
N VAL A 181 -11.67 -0.53 4.04
CA VAL A 181 -10.73 -1.31 3.24
C VAL A 181 -9.96 -0.34 2.36
N TRP A 182 -8.65 -0.32 2.48
CA TRP A 182 -7.76 0.52 1.70
C TRP A 182 -7.01 -0.35 0.69
N ALA A 183 -6.93 0.11 -0.56
CA ALA A 183 -6.15 -0.58 -1.58
C ALA A 183 -5.26 0.41 -2.32
N PHE A 184 -4.00 0.01 -2.54
CA PHE A 184 -3.01 0.76 -3.29
C PHE A 184 -2.80 0.07 -4.63
N LEU A 185 -3.02 0.81 -5.71
CA LEU A 185 -3.09 0.30 -7.07
C LEU A 185 -2.01 0.95 -7.93
N GLY A 186 -1.30 0.13 -8.71
CA GLY A 186 -0.48 0.62 -9.81
C GLY A 186 -1.32 0.87 -11.07
N ASP A 187 -0.81 1.67 -11.98
CA ASP A 187 -1.45 1.93 -13.27
C ASP A 187 -1.68 0.65 -14.08
N GLY A 188 -0.68 -0.22 -14.18
CA GLY A 188 -0.81 -1.50 -14.85
C GLY A 188 -1.82 -2.45 -14.20
N GLU A 189 -2.04 -2.36 -12.88
CA GLU A 189 -3.07 -3.14 -12.20
C GLU A 189 -4.48 -2.67 -12.59
N MET A 190 -4.63 -1.41 -12.96
CA MET A 190 -5.90 -0.82 -13.36
C MET A 190 -6.29 -1.16 -14.79
N ASP A 191 -5.34 -1.55 -15.64
CA ASP A 191 -5.59 -2.01 -16.99
C ASP A 191 -6.07 -3.48 -17.04
N GLU A 192 -5.95 -4.21 -15.94
CA GLU A 192 -6.43 -5.58 -15.85
C GLU A 192 -7.97 -5.65 -15.86
N PRO A 193 -8.57 -6.55 -16.68
CA PRO A 193 -10.03 -6.67 -16.78
C PRO A 193 -10.72 -6.92 -15.43
N GLU A 194 -10.08 -7.66 -14.54
CA GLU A 194 -10.58 -7.96 -13.20
C GLU A 194 -10.71 -6.71 -12.34
N SER A 195 -9.72 -5.81 -12.41
CA SER A 195 -9.74 -4.53 -11.69
C SER A 195 -10.86 -3.63 -12.20
N LEU A 196 -10.98 -3.48 -13.52
CA LEU A 196 -12.02 -2.64 -14.14
C LEU A 196 -13.43 -3.16 -13.82
N GLY A 197 -13.64 -4.46 -13.92
CA GLY A 197 -14.92 -5.09 -13.59
C GLY A 197 -15.29 -4.92 -12.12
N ALA A 198 -14.33 -5.09 -11.22
CA ALA A 198 -14.55 -4.99 -9.78
C ALA A 198 -14.86 -3.54 -9.32
N ILE A 199 -14.26 -2.53 -9.95
CA ILE A 199 -14.56 -1.11 -9.64
C ILE A 199 -16.00 -0.77 -9.95
N GLY A 200 -16.52 -1.23 -11.09
CA GLY A 200 -17.92 -1.06 -11.43
C GLY A 200 -18.87 -1.69 -10.40
N LEU A 201 -18.49 -2.85 -9.84
CA LEU A 201 -19.21 -3.50 -8.75
C LEU A 201 -19.18 -2.65 -7.47
N ALA A 202 -18.02 -2.14 -7.09
CA ALA A 202 -17.85 -1.33 -5.88
C ALA A 202 -18.72 -0.07 -5.92
N ALA A 203 -18.74 0.62 -7.05
CA ALA A 203 -19.56 1.81 -7.26
C ALA A 203 -21.06 1.50 -7.18
N ARG A 204 -21.51 0.46 -7.85
CA ARG A 204 -22.93 0.03 -7.87
C ARG A 204 -23.43 -0.36 -6.47
N GLU A 205 -22.62 -1.05 -5.71
CA GLU A 205 -22.99 -1.50 -4.35
C GLU A 205 -22.70 -0.47 -3.27
N LYS A 206 -22.13 0.69 -3.61
CA LYS A 206 -21.75 1.76 -2.67
C LYS A 206 -20.94 1.20 -1.49
N LEU A 207 -19.83 0.56 -1.81
CA LEU A 207 -18.94 -0.04 -0.80
C LEU A 207 -18.07 1.04 -0.14
N ASP A 208 -17.85 0.91 1.17
CA ASP A 208 -16.90 1.75 1.93
C ASP A 208 -15.46 1.29 1.66
N LEU A 209 -14.94 1.72 0.54
CA LEU A 209 -13.63 1.37 0.02
C LEU A 209 -12.88 2.64 -0.34
N SER A 210 -11.65 2.75 0.13
CA SER A 210 -10.72 3.80 -0.31
C SER A 210 -9.72 3.19 -1.27
N LEU A 211 -9.83 3.52 -2.54
CA LEU A 211 -8.87 3.14 -3.58
C LEU A 211 -7.88 4.28 -3.77
N ILE A 212 -6.59 3.99 -3.69
CA ILE A 212 -5.52 4.95 -3.96
C ILE A 212 -4.74 4.45 -5.17
N HIS A 213 -4.84 5.20 -6.26
CA HIS A 213 -4.05 4.98 -7.45
C HIS A 213 -2.68 5.65 -7.31
N ILE A 214 -1.62 4.88 -7.58
CA ILE A 214 -0.22 5.33 -7.47
C ILE A 214 0.34 5.59 -8.86
#